data_4b5cba44c98cc5f9ae445e1373493515
#
_entry.id   4b5cba44c98cc5f9ae445e1373493515
#
_cell.length_a   1.000
_cell.length_b   1.000
_cell.length_c   1.000
_cell.angle_alpha   90.00
_cell.angle_beta   90.00
_cell.angle_gamma   90.00
#
_symmetry.space_group_name_H-M   'P 1'
#
loop_
_entity.id
_entity.type
_entity.pdbx_description
1 polymer ?
#
loop_
_entity_poly.entity_id
_entity_poly.type
_entity_poly.pdbx_seq_one_letter_code
_entity_poly.pdbx_strand_id
1 'polypeptide(L)'
;MQLTIASYLQGLKNKNFSPKEVLLDYQKRAKALNTEFNACVRFNDEYVNAHFEEFSTRALASLPIMVKDNILIEGQSVTCCSKMLEGYTAPYSASCMQNLEKAGCLMIGQTNMDEFAMGGSTETSFYGKTLNPVCASRIPGGSSGGSAAAVAANMAIVALGTDT
;
A
#
# COMPACT_ATOMS: atom_id res chain seq x y z
N MET A 1 11.03 11.86 7.30
CA MET A 1 10.72 12.88 6.26
C MET A 1 9.64 12.29 5.36
N GLN A 2 8.61 13.04 4.99
CA GLN A 2 7.61 12.58 4.03
C GLN A 2 8.12 12.85 2.62
N LEU A 3 8.24 11.80 1.80
CA LEU A 3 8.67 11.91 0.41
C LEU A 3 7.43 12.00 -0.51
N THR A 4 7.57 12.76 -1.58
CA THR A 4 6.72 12.70 -2.77
C THR A 4 7.44 11.88 -3.85
N ILE A 5 6.75 11.46 -4.90
CA ILE A 5 7.40 10.77 -6.04
C ILE A 5 8.53 11.64 -6.60
N ALA A 6 8.28 12.94 -6.79
CA ALA A 6 9.28 13.86 -7.32
C ALA A 6 10.51 13.97 -6.42
N SER A 7 10.30 14.14 -5.09
CA SER A 7 11.44 14.25 -4.14
C SER A 7 12.17 12.92 -3.98
N TYR A 8 11.48 11.78 -4.09
CA TYR A 8 12.10 10.46 -4.12
C TYR A 8 13.07 10.33 -5.32
N LEU A 9 12.57 10.57 -6.52
CA LEU A 9 13.39 10.47 -7.74
C LEU A 9 14.56 11.47 -7.75
N GLN A 10 14.31 12.70 -7.28
CA GLN A 10 15.38 13.70 -7.17
C GLN A 10 16.44 13.30 -6.13
N GLY A 11 16.02 12.72 -5.01
CA GLY A 11 16.94 12.23 -3.98
C GLY A 11 17.82 11.08 -4.48
N LEU A 12 17.27 10.15 -5.26
CA LEU A 12 18.03 9.08 -5.90
C LEU A 12 19.06 9.64 -6.91
N LYS A 13 18.63 10.60 -7.75
CA LYS A 13 19.52 11.26 -8.71
C LYS A 13 20.67 11.97 -8.02
N ASN A 14 20.40 12.61 -6.91
CA ASN A 14 21.41 13.33 -6.12
C ASN A 14 22.24 12.40 -5.21
N LYS A 15 21.93 11.09 -5.19
CA LYS A 15 22.57 10.09 -4.30
C LYS A 15 22.43 10.42 -2.80
N ASN A 16 21.33 11.08 -2.42
CA ASN A 16 21.04 11.39 -1.02
C ASN A 16 20.65 10.13 -0.22
N PHE A 17 20.14 9.12 -0.89
CA PHE A 17 19.77 7.80 -0.37
C PHE A 17 19.68 6.81 -1.54
N SER A 18 19.69 5.52 -1.24
CA SER A 18 19.42 4.43 -2.17
C SER A 18 17.95 3.99 -2.15
N PRO A 19 17.44 3.32 -3.19
CA PRO A 19 16.09 2.71 -3.17
C PRO A 19 15.90 1.77 -1.98
N LYS A 20 16.93 1.00 -1.62
CA LYS A 20 16.90 0.03 -0.52
C LYS A 20 16.75 0.69 0.85
N GLU A 21 17.47 1.78 1.10
CA GLU A 21 17.36 2.54 2.35
C GLU A 21 15.94 3.10 2.53
N VAL A 22 15.36 3.67 1.47
CA VAL A 22 13.99 4.20 1.50
C VAL A 22 12.98 3.06 1.70
N LEU A 23 13.12 1.96 0.98
CA LEU A 23 12.24 0.79 1.14
C LEU A 23 12.22 0.29 2.59
N LEU A 24 13.40 0.06 3.17
CA LEU A 24 13.51 -0.45 4.55
C LEU A 24 12.92 0.53 5.57
N ASP A 25 13.14 1.84 5.39
CA ASP A 25 12.56 2.87 6.26
C ASP A 25 11.02 2.86 6.18
N TYR A 26 10.45 2.80 4.98
CA TYR A 26 9.00 2.73 4.80
C TYR A 26 8.40 1.43 5.32
N GLN A 27 9.01 0.27 5.08
CA GLN A 27 8.55 -1.01 5.65
C GLN A 27 8.54 -0.99 7.18
N LYS A 28 9.64 -0.53 7.80
CA LYS A 28 9.74 -0.41 9.27
C LYS A 28 8.69 0.53 9.83
N ARG A 29 8.55 1.71 9.24
CA ARG A 29 7.58 2.73 9.65
C ARG A 29 6.15 2.25 9.48
N ALA A 30 5.83 1.65 8.34
CA ALA A 30 4.50 1.13 8.05
C ALA A 30 4.08 0.07 9.06
N LYS A 31 4.96 -0.89 9.37
CA LYS A 31 4.68 -1.93 10.37
C LYS A 31 4.48 -1.35 11.77
N ALA A 32 5.30 -0.37 12.16
CA ALA A 32 5.18 0.27 13.47
C ALA A 32 3.87 1.07 13.61
N LEU A 33 3.53 1.89 12.62
CA LEU A 33 2.34 2.74 12.66
C LEU A 33 1.04 1.96 12.42
N ASN A 34 1.10 0.81 11.77
CA ASN A 34 -0.09 -0.01 11.52
C ASN A 34 -0.71 -0.56 12.81
N THR A 35 0.04 -0.70 13.88
CA THR A 35 -0.47 -1.11 15.20
C THR A 35 -1.47 -0.10 15.77
N GLU A 36 -1.34 1.17 15.41
CA GLU A 36 -2.24 2.25 15.82
C GLU A 36 -3.37 2.46 14.79
N PHE A 37 -3.01 2.60 13.50
CA PHE A 37 -3.95 3.07 12.50
C PHE A 37 -4.74 1.97 11.78
N ASN A 38 -4.28 0.72 11.81
CA ASN A 38 -4.88 -0.41 11.09
C ASN A 38 -5.18 -0.06 9.61
N ALA A 39 -4.24 0.65 8.98
CA ALA A 39 -4.37 1.11 7.59
C ALA A 39 -4.01 0.03 6.56
N CYS A 40 -3.25 -0.99 6.98
CA CYS A 40 -2.77 -2.09 6.14
C CYS A 40 -3.20 -3.43 6.74
N VAL A 41 -3.81 -4.28 5.92
CA VAL A 41 -4.27 -5.62 6.34
C VAL A 41 -3.22 -6.70 6.13
N ARG A 42 -2.24 -6.45 5.24
CA ARG A 42 -1.17 -7.41 4.93
C ARG A 42 0.08 -6.70 4.44
N PHE A 43 1.23 -7.13 4.94
CA PHE A 43 2.55 -6.76 4.41
C PHE A 43 3.08 -7.88 3.52
N ASN A 44 3.67 -7.52 2.38
CA ASN A 44 4.05 -8.46 1.32
C ASN A 44 5.57 -8.61 1.22
N ASP A 45 6.23 -8.97 2.32
CA ASP A 45 7.70 -9.03 2.40
C ASP A 45 8.30 -10.04 1.39
N GLU A 46 7.65 -11.18 1.15
CA GLU A 46 8.11 -12.16 0.17
C GLU A 46 8.07 -11.59 -1.26
N TYR A 47 6.97 -10.93 -1.61
CA TYR A 47 6.84 -10.24 -2.90
C TYR A 47 7.91 -9.14 -3.05
N VAL A 48 8.14 -8.36 -2.01
CA VAL A 48 9.17 -7.31 -1.98
C VAL A 48 10.55 -7.90 -2.26
N ASN A 49 10.91 -8.97 -1.55
CA ASN A 49 12.21 -9.61 -1.69
C ASN A 49 12.42 -10.22 -3.09
N ALA A 50 11.36 -10.78 -3.67
CA ALA A 50 11.43 -11.40 -5.00
C ALA A 50 11.61 -10.37 -6.13
N HIS A 51 11.07 -9.15 -6.00
CA HIS A 51 11.00 -8.20 -7.11
C HIS A 51 11.89 -6.96 -6.93
N PHE A 52 12.46 -6.74 -5.75
CA PHE A 52 13.22 -5.52 -5.45
C PHE A 52 14.34 -5.25 -6.44
N GLU A 53 15.22 -6.22 -6.68
CA GLU A 53 16.41 -6.03 -7.52
C GLU A 53 16.02 -5.68 -8.97
N GLU A 54 15.04 -6.39 -9.53
CA GLU A 54 14.54 -6.13 -10.88
C GLU A 54 13.90 -4.73 -10.97
N PHE A 55 13.00 -4.39 -10.03
CA PHE A 55 12.28 -3.12 -10.08
C PHE A 55 13.17 -1.92 -9.77
N SER A 56 14.27 -2.11 -9.05
CA SER A 56 15.24 -1.05 -8.74
C SER A 56 15.93 -0.48 -9.99
N THR A 57 15.96 -1.24 -11.09
CA THR A 57 16.54 -0.83 -12.37
C THR A 57 15.55 -0.08 -13.28
N ARG A 58 14.26 -0.05 -12.90
CA ARG A 58 13.18 0.58 -13.67
C ARG A 58 13.04 2.07 -13.34
N ALA A 59 12.19 2.78 -14.08
CA ALA A 59 12.02 4.23 -14.00
C ALA A 59 11.70 4.77 -12.60
N LEU A 60 10.89 4.05 -11.81
CA LEU A 60 10.51 4.43 -10.45
C LEU A 60 11.36 3.73 -9.37
N ALA A 61 12.35 2.94 -9.76
CA ALA A 61 13.42 2.43 -8.91
C ALA A 61 12.94 1.83 -7.57
N SER A 62 12.03 0.86 -7.63
CA SER A 62 11.41 0.20 -6.46
C SER A 62 10.67 1.19 -5.52
N LEU A 63 10.00 2.19 -6.10
CA LEU A 63 9.16 3.12 -5.34
C LEU A 63 8.17 2.34 -4.44
N PRO A 64 8.23 2.48 -3.10
CA PRO A 64 7.35 1.75 -2.21
C PRO A 64 5.92 2.31 -2.28
N ILE A 65 4.98 1.45 -2.64
CA ILE A 65 3.55 1.77 -2.72
C ILE A 65 2.73 0.82 -1.85
N MET A 66 1.52 1.27 -1.46
CA MET A 66 0.49 0.38 -0.92
C MET A 66 -0.70 0.30 -1.86
N VAL A 67 -1.43 -0.81 -1.81
CA VAL A 67 -2.48 -1.12 -2.78
C VAL A 67 -3.73 -1.60 -2.04
N LYS A 68 -4.89 -1.05 -2.38
CA LYS A 68 -6.17 -1.44 -1.78
C LYS A 68 -6.43 -2.95 -1.97
N ASP A 69 -6.96 -3.61 -0.94
CA ASP A 69 -7.16 -5.06 -0.88
C ASP A 69 -8.27 -5.61 -1.82
N ASN A 70 -8.71 -4.82 -2.79
CA ASN A 70 -9.57 -5.27 -3.89
C ASN A 70 -8.88 -5.20 -5.27
N ILE A 71 -7.62 -4.77 -5.32
CA ILE A 71 -6.85 -4.69 -6.56
C ILE A 71 -6.03 -5.98 -6.69
N LEU A 72 -6.29 -6.75 -7.75
CA LEU A 72 -5.63 -8.03 -7.97
C LEU A 72 -4.15 -7.87 -8.28
N ILE A 73 -3.33 -8.68 -7.62
CA ILE A 73 -1.90 -8.82 -7.89
C ILE A 73 -1.60 -10.31 -7.93
N GLU A 74 -1.12 -10.79 -9.05
CA GLU A 74 -0.90 -12.21 -9.30
C GLU A 74 -0.10 -12.88 -8.18
N GLY A 75 -0.59 -14.01 -7.72
CA GLY A 75 0.01 -14.77 -6.63
C GLY A 75 -0.19 -14.19 -5.22
N GLN A 76 -0.79 -12.98 -5.09
CA GLN A 76 -1.05 -12.38 -3.79
C GLN A 76 -2.48 -12.68 -3.32
N SER A 77 -2.66 -12.76 -2.01
CA SER A 77 -3.99 -12.87 -1.42
C SER A 77 -4.75 -11.56 -1.59
N VAL A 78 -6.02 -11.64 -1.96
CA VAL A 78 -6.93 -10.49 -2.11
C VAL A 78 -8.26 -10.85 -1.46
N THR A 79 -8.66 -10.13 -0.42
CA THR A 79 -9.83 -10.50 0.37
C THR A 79 -10.98 -9.51 0.27
N CYS A 80 -10.79 -8.35 -0.36
CA CYS A 80 -11.74 -7.23 -0.29
C CYS A 80 -12.14 -6.90 1.16
N CYS A 81 -11.25 -7.15 2.11
CA CYS A 81 -11.48 -7.05 3.54
C CYS A 81 -12.72 -7.82 4.05
N SER A 82 -13.03 -8.94 3.39
CA SER A 82 -14.10 -9.87 3.75
C SER A 82 -13.55 -11.23 4.16
N LYS A 83 -14.14 -11.81 5.19
CA LYS A 83 -13.86 -13.20 5.60
C LYS A 83 -14.24 -14.22 4.51
N MET A 84 -15.19 -13.89 3.66
CA MET A 84 -15.64 -14.78 2.56
C MET A 84 -14.54 -15.12 1.57
N LEU A 85 -13.58 -14.19 1.36
CA LEU A 85 -12.45 -14.37 0.43
C LEU A 85 -11.15 -14.74 1.16
N GLU A 86 -11.22 -15.12 2.44
CA GLU A 86 -10.04 -15.60 3.16
C GLU A 86 -9.47 -16.84 2.43
N GLY A 87 -8.16 -16.76 2.10
CA GLY A 87 -7.48 -17.80 1.33
C GLY A 87 -7.59 -17.67 -0.20
N TYR A 88 -8.33 -16.68 -0.71
CA TYR A 88 -8.34 -16.43 -2.15
C TYR A 88 -7.02 -15.80 -2.60
N THR A 89 -6.43 -16.38 -3.64
CA THR A 89 -5.20 -15.88 -4.29
C THR A 89 -5.53 -15.41 -5.70
N ALA A 90 -5.07 -14.22 -6.06
CA ALA A 90 -5.31 -13.63 -7.37
C ALA A 90 -4.59 -14.41 -8.49
N PRO A 91 -5.32 -14.87 -9.53
CA PRO A 91 -4.73 -15.64 -10.65
C PRO A 91 -4.07 -14.74 -11.71
N TYR A 92 -4.20 -13.42 -11.62
CA TYR A 92 -3.60 -12.42 -12.51
C TYR A 92 -3.54 -11.06 -11.83
N SER A 93 -2.69 -10.16 -12.35
CA SER A 93 -2.63 -8.77 -11.91
C SER A 93 -3.58 -7.87 -12.69
N ALA A 94 -4.23 -6.93 -12.00
CA ALA A 94 -4.99 -5.84 -12.60
C ALA A 94 -4.09 -5.00 -13.53
N SER A 95 -4.64 -4.46 -14.63
CA SER A 95 -3.87 -3.68 -15.62
C SER A 95 -3.14 -2.48 -15.00
N CYS A 96 -3.73 -1.82 -14.00
CA CYS A 96 -3.08 -0.73 -13.28
C CYS A 96 -1.81 -1.22 -12.55
N MET A 97 -1.86 -2.40 -11.93
CA MET A 97 -0.70 -2.98 -11.25
C MET A 97 0.39 -3.39 -12.24
N GLN A 98 0.02 -4.06 -13.35
CA GLN A 98 0.99 -4.40 -14.39
C GLN A 98 1.75 -3.16 -14.90
N ASN A 99 1.05 -2.03 -15.07
CA ASN A 99 1.68 -0.78 -15.51
C ASN A 99 2.60 -0.17 -14.44
N LEU A 100 2.20 -0.22 -13.17
CA LEU A 100 3.01 0.28 -12.06
C LEU A 100 4.25 -0.60 -11.82
N GLU A 101 4.11 -1.92 -11.89
CA GLU A 101 5.23 -2.85 -11.82
C GLU A 101 6.22 -2.63 -12.97
N LYS A 102 5.74 -2.48 -14.22
CA LYS A 102 6.57 -2.12 -15.37
C LYS A 102 7.31 -0.80 -15.18
N ALA A 103 6.69 0.16 -14.49
CA ALA A 103 7.34 1.42 -14.14
C ALA A 103 8.34 1.30 -12.99
N GLY A 104 8.30 0.22 -12.20
CA GLY A 104 9.18 -0.01 -11.06
C GLY A 104 8.59 0.38 -9.70
N CYS A 105 7.25 0.42 -9.57
CA CYS A 105 6.60 0.49 -8.27
C CYS A 105 6.67 -0.86 -7.56
N LEU A 106 6.98 -0.85 -6.28
CA LEU A 106 7.08 -2.05 -5.45
C LEU A 106 6.01 -2.02 -4.35
N MET A 107 5.09 -2.98 -4.39
CA MET A 107 4.03 -3.09 -3.39
C MET A 107 4.58 -3.61 -2.06
N ILE A 108 4.49 -2.78 -1.01
CA ILE A 108 4.95 -3.15 0.34
C ILE A 108 3.82 -3.64 1.24
N GLY A 109 2.56 -3.41 0.88
CA GLY A 109 1.41 -3.87 1.65
C GLY A 109 0.08 -3.61 0.97
N GLN A 110 -0.95 -4.31 1.44
CA GLN A 110 -2.33 -4.18 1.00
C GLN A 110 -3.14 -3.42 2.04
N THR A 111 -3.84 -2.36 1.60
CA THR A 111 -4.53 -1.44 2.51
C THR A 111 -5.94 -1.87 2.84
N ASN A 112 -6.35 -1.53 4.07
CA ASN A 112 -7.67 -1.76 4.60
C ASN A 112 -8.74 -0.97 3.83
N MET A 113 -9.96 -1.49 3.82
CA MET A 113 -11.07 -0.93 3.07
C MET A 113 -12.41 -1.35 3.69
N ASP A 114 -13.50 -0.68 3.35
CA ASP A 114 -14.83 -1.23 3.61
C ASP A 114 -15.03 -2.55 2.87
N GLU A 115 -15.71 -3.49 3.51
CA GLU A 115 -15.94 -4.83 2.96
C GLU A 115 -16.57 -4.76 1.55
N PHE A 116 -15.96 -5.45 0.58
CA PHE A 116 -16.33 -5.42 -0.86
C PHE A 116 -16.42 -4.02 -1.48
N ALA A 117 -15.72 -3.04 -0.92
CA ALA A 117 -15.75 -1.63 -1.32
C ALA A 117 -17.13 -0.96 -1.16
N MET A 118 -18.02 -1.54 -0.35
CA MET A 118 -19.36 -1.04 -0.07
C MET A 118 -19.39 -0.31 1.27
N GLY A 119 -19.01 0.96 1.26
CA GLY A 119 -18.99 1.80 2.45
C GLY A 119 -18.25 3.11 2.23
N GLY A 120 -18.33 4.00 3.21
CA GLY A 120 -17.72 5.34 3.17
C GLY A 120 -16.89 5.68 4.41
N SER A 121 -16.58 4.69 5.28
CA SER A 121 -15.95 4.96 6.59
C SER A 121 -14.75 4.07 6.90
N THR A 122 -14.59 2.95 6.19
CA THR A 122 -13.62 1.88 6.48
C THR A 122 -13.82 1.26 7.86
N GLU A 123 -15.11 1.13 8.29
CA GLU A 123 -15.50 0.51 9.55
C GLU A 123 -16.06 -0.91 9.36
N THR A 124 -16.46 -1.27 8.13
CA THR A 124 -17.09 -2.57 7.82
C THR A 124 -16.09 -3.68 7.52
N SER A 125 -14.79 -3.37 7.54
CA SER A 125 -13.72 -4.34 7.30
C SER A 125 -13.74 -5.50 8.31
N PHE A 126 -13.59 -6.72 7.82
CA PHE A 126 -13.36 -7.91 8.67
C PHE A 126 -12.13 -7.77 9.56
N TYR A 127 -11.12 -7.03 9.12
CA TYR A 127 -9.87 -6.79 9.87
C TYR A 127 -9.97 -5.65 10.89
N GLY A 128 -11.17 -5.10 11.10
CA GLY A 128 -11.42 -3.97 11.97
C GLY A 128 -11.26 -2.62 11.28
N LYS A 129 -11.70 -1.57 11.98
CA LYS A 129 -11.72 -0.20 11.43
C LYS A 129 -10.31 0.37 11.25
N THR A 130 -10.16 1.25 10.27
CA THR A 130 -8.98 2.12 10.12
C THR A 130 -9.18 3.43 10.88
N LEU A 131 -8.16 3.90 11.57
CA LEU A 131 -8.19 5.19 12.24
C LEU A 131 -7.67 6.31 11.32
N ASN A 132 -8.19 7.52 11.52
CA ASN A 132 -7.75 8.70 10.79
C ASN A 132 -6.48 9.28 11.45
N PRO A 133 -5.32 9.28 10.78
CA PRO A 133 -4.07 9.76 11.38
C PRO A 133 -4.03 11.28 11.62
N VAL A 134 -4.90 12.04 10.93
CA VAL A 134 -4.96 13.51 11.04
C VAL A 134 -5.88 13.94 12.17
N CYS A 135 -6.95 13.15 12.44
CA CYS A 135 -7.92 13.47 13.48
C CYS A 135 -8.56 12.19 14.01
N ALA A 136 -8.10 11.71 15.17
CA ALA A 136 -8.52 10.45 15.77
C ALA A 136 -10.03 10.37 16.11
N SER A 137 -10.73 11.50 16.21
CA SER A 137 -12.18 11.55 16.43
C SER A 137 -13.02 11.47 15.15
N ARG A 138 -12.39 11.34 13.99
CA ARG A 138 -13.06 11.28 12.69
C ARG A 138 -12.69 9.99 11.94
N ILE A 139 -13.58 9.57 11.04
CA ILE A 139 -13.30 8.48 10.10
C ILE A 139 -12.26 8.92 9.06
N PRO A 140 -11.49 7.98 8.48
CA PRO A 140 -10.53 8.28 7.39
C PRO A 140 -11.23 8.47 6.03
N GLY A 141 -12.54 8.27 5.96
CA GLY A 141 -13.28 8.09 4.72
C GLY A 141 -13.27 6.63 4.26
N GLY A 142 -13.88 6.34 3.16
CA GLY A 142 -14.03 5.00 2.57
C GLY A 142 -14.59 5.08 1.14
N SER A 143 -14.58 3.97 0.47
CA SER A 143 -14.14 2.63 0.88
C SER A 143 -12.61 2.47 0.96
N SER A 144 -11.80 3.41 0.47
CA SER A 144 -10.33 3.37 0.42
C SER A 144 -9.65 4.03 1.63
N GLY A 145 -10.26 3.97 2.83
CA GLY A 145 -9.75 4.68 4.01
C GLY A 145 -8.37 4.22 4.46
N GLY A 146 -8.03 2.94 4.31
CA GLY A 146 -6.69 2.44 4.58
C GLY A 146 -5.64 3.05 3.66
N SER A 147 -5.93 3.23 2.36
CA SER A 147 -5.03 3.89 1.42
C SER A 147 -4.80 5.35 1.77
N ALA A 148 -5.87 6.08 2.12
CA ALA A 148 -5.78 7.47 2.56
C ALA A 148 -4.99 7.60 3.87
N ALA A 149 -5.29 6.76 4.86
CA ALA A 149 -4.58 6.73 6.14
C ALA A 149 -3.10 6.37 5.99
N ALA A 150 -2.76 5.39 5.15
CA ALA A 150 -1.38 4.99 4.91
C ALA A 150 -0.52 6.15 4.38
N VAL A 151 -1.02 6.93 3.43
CA VAL A 151 -0.30 8.09 2.91
C VAL A 151 -0.26 9.22 3.93
N ALA A 152 -1.37 9.52 4.61
CA ALA A 152 -1.44 10.58 5.61
C ALA A 152 -0.51 10.30 6.81
N ALA A 153 -0.38 9.03 7.23
CA ALA A 153 0.55 8.60 8.28
C ALA A 153 1.98 8.40 7.79
N ASN A 154 2.29 8.70 6.51
CA ASN A 154 3.60 8.48 5.92
C ASN A 154 4.08 7.01 5.98
N MET A 155 3.15 6.06 5.88
CA MET A 155 3.44 4.62 5.79
C MET A 155 3.80 4.20 4.37
N ALA A 156 3.39 4.96 3.36
CA ALA A 156 3.74 4.79 1.96
C ALA A 156 3.89 6.17 1.29
N ILE A 157 4.67 6.23 0.20
CA ILE A 157 4.79 7.45 -0.62
C ILE A 157 3.50 7.67 -1.41
N VAL A 158 2.93 6.57 -1.90
CA VAL A 158 1.69 6.53 -2.70
C VAL A 158 0.88 5.31 -2.28
N ALA A 159 -0.43 5.42 -2.34
CA ALA A 159 -1.33 4.29 -2.22
C ALA A 159 -2.40 4.33 -3.31
N LEU A 160 -2.77 3.15 -3.83
CA LEU A 160 -3.90 2.99 -4.74
C LEU A 160 -5.19 2.78 -3.95
N GLY A 161 -6.21 3.49 -4.38
CA GLY A 161 -7.60 3.26 -3.99
C GLY A 161 -8.45 2.96 -5.22
N THR A 162 -9.75 2.74 -4.99
CA THR A 162 -10.78 2.58 -6.05
C THR A 162 -11.97 3.45 -5.72
N ASP A 163 -12.71 3.85 -6.75
CA ASP A 163 -13.99 4.54 -6.66
C ASP A 163 -15.00 3.91 -7.62
N THR A 164 -16.29 4.13 -7.39
CA THR A 164 -17.41 3.57 -8.19
C THR A 164 -18.23 4.66 -8.83
#